data_c6edee43e73e668750f5c8494fac1200
#
_entry.id   c6edee43e73e668750f5c8494fac1200
#
_cell.length_a   1.000
_cell.length_b   1.000
_cell.length_c   1.000
_cell.angle_alpha   90.00
_cell.angle_beta   90.00
_cell.angle_gamma   90.00
#
_symmetry.space_group_name_H-M   'P 1'
#
loop_
_entity.id
_entity.type
_entity.pdbx_description
1 polymer ?
#
loop_
_entity_poly.entity_id
_entity_poly.type
_entity_poly.pdbx_seq_one_letter_code
_entity_poly.pdbx_strand_id
1 'polypeptide(L)'
;MHATPPMAGFFFVPLVVAASAGVVMGAAPRSTSPEAVEMEVLGVVPLESDTASLLVLRQKGSPVVLPIFVGRSEGAAIRQRLDKSPPARPLAADLLEKTIDALGGKVVRVEIQGAHAAIFRARVTLQQAERRLEVDARPSDSVALAMSTHAPIFATREVMAEAGLTRDDLERMHRLPTHGEEESAAPGAVTTF
;
A
#
# COMPACT_ATOMS: atom_id res chain seq x y z
N MET A 1 -81.11 -6.60 -53.61
CA MET A 1 -81.53 -6.44 -52.19
C MET A 1 -80.77 -7.42 -51.36
N HIS A 2 -79.60 -7.04 -50.82
CA HIS A 2 -78.88 -7.84 -49.86
C HIS A 2 -78.41 -6.90 -48.76
N ALA A 3 -78.99 -7.08 -47.59
CA ALA A 3 -78.66 -6.35 -46.39
C ALA A 3 -77.48 -7.04 -45.75
N THR A 4 -76.41 -6.29 -45.47
CA THR A 4 -75.25 -6.68 -44.72
C THR A 4 -75.43 -6.32 -43.22
N PRO A 5 -75.15 -7.20 -42.25
CA PRO A 5 -75.20 -6.88 -40.82
C PRO A 5 -73.96 -6.15 -40.37
N PRO A 6 -74.00 -5.35 -39.28
CA PRO A 6 -72.92 -4.56 -38.81
C PRO A 6 -71.96 -5.44 -37.98
N MET A 7 -70.65 -5.28 -38.21
CA MET A 7 -69.57 -5.88 -37.41
C MET A 7 -69.46 -5.17 -36.07
N ALA A 8 -69.56 -5.95 -34.98
CA ALA A 8 -69.30 -5.52 -33.61
C ALA A 8 -67.81 -5.29 -33.44
N GLY A 9 -67.42 -4.06 -33.05
CA GLY A 9 -66.08 -3.71 -32.75
C GLY A 9 -65.63 -4.33 -31.38
N PHE A 10 -64.68 -5.19 -31.46
CA PHE A 10 -63.95 -5.63 -30.27
C PHE A 10 -62.98 -4.55 -29.84
N PHE A 11 -63.26 -3.88 -28.73
CA PHE A 11 -62.29 -3.03 -28.03
C PHE A 11 -61.24 -3.91 -27.36
N PHE A 12 -60.06 -3.96 -27.94
CA PHE A 12 -58.88 -4.54 -27.33
C PHE A 12 -58.28 -3.51 -26.35
N VAL A 13 -58.47 -3.72 -25.07
CA VAL A 13 -57.79 -2.92 -24.02
C VAL A 13 -56.41 -3.52 -23.82
N PRO A 14 -55.30 -2.84 -24.13
CA PRO A 14 -54.00 -3.34 -23.78
C PRO A 14 -53.76 -3.19 -22.27
N LEU A 15 -53.64 -4.32 -21.60
CA LEU A 15 -53.17 -4.41 -20.22
C LEU A 15 -51.69 -4.03 -20.19
N VAL A 16 -51.41 -2.78 -19.82
CA VAL A 16 -50.04 -2.33 -19.57
C VAL A 16 -49.60 -2.92 -18.23
N VAL A 17 -48.88 -4.04 -18.27
CA VAL A 17 -48.14 -4.56 -17.11
C VAL A 17 -46.90 -3.67 -16.95
N ALA A 18 -46.96 -2.70 -16.06
CA ALA A 18 -45.79 -1.96 -15.61
C ALA A 18 -44.88 -2.91 -14.78
N ALA A 19 -43.91 -3.52 -15.45
CA ALA A 19 -42.81 -4.20 -14.78
C ALA A 19 -41.92 -3.13 -14.14
N SER A 20 -42.12 -2.85 -12.86
CA SER A 20 -41.18 -2.09 -12.05
C SER A 20 -39.89 -2.91 -11.88
N ALA A 21 -38.97 -2.76 -12.82
CA ALA A 21 -37.59 -3.23 -12.61
C ALA A 21 -36.97 -2.40 -11.48
N GLY A 22 -37.06 -2.93 -10.28
CA GLY A 22 -36.29 -2.45 -9.15
C GLY A 22 -34.82 -2.59 -9.49
N VAL A 23 -34.18 -1.48 -9.86
CA VAL A 23 -32.71 -1.39 -9.92
C VAL A 23 -32.22 -1.57 -8.49
N VAL A 24 -31.89 -2.82 -8.16
CA VAL A 24 -31.05 -3.10 -6.98
C VAL A 24 -29.68 -2.52 -7.31
N MET A 25 -29.49 -1.28 -6.90
CA MET A 25 -28.19 -0.63 -6.92
C MET A 25 -27.31 -1.40 -5.93
N GLY A 26 -26.66 -2.44 -6.45
CA GLY A 26 -25.68 -3.23 -5.73
C GLY A 26 -24.60 -2.27 -5.27
N ALA A 27 -24.62 -1.91 -4.00
CA ALA A 27 -23.50 -1.25 -3.36
C ALA A 27 -22.30 -2.16 -3.58
N ALA A 28 -21.36 -1.71 -4.42
CA ALA A 28 -20.08 -2.37 -4.56
C ALA A 28 -19.52 -2.59 -3.14
N PRO A 29 -19.04 -3.78 -2.80
CA PRO A 29 -18.46 -4.00 -1.49
C PRO A 29 -17.34 -2.98 -1.32
N ARG A 30 -17.55 -2.02 -0.45
CA ARG A 30 -16.45 -1.25 0.11
C ARG A 30 -15.62 -2.27 0.86
N SER A 31 -14.55 -2.74 0.23
CA SER A 31 -13.50 -3.46 0.95
C SER A 31 -12.79 -2.42 1.84
N THR A 32 -13.46 -2.04 2.90
CA THR A 32 -12.82 -1.43 4.05
C THR A 32 -12.04 -2.56 4.69
N SER A 33 -10.77 -2.69 4.31
CA SER A 33 -9.83 -3.43 5.16
C SER A 33 -10.04 -2.94 6.59
N PRO A 34 -10.13 -3.85 7.58
CA PRO A 34 -10.40 -3.45 8.93
C PRO A 34 -9.34 -2.44 9.35
N GLU A 35 -9.79 -1.19 9.53
CA GLU A 35 -9.03 -0.11 10.13
C GLU A 35 -7.55 0.01 9.72
N ALA A 36 -7.29 0.48 8.51
CA ALA A 36 -5.97 0.87 8.10
C ALA A 36 -5.73 2.37 8.40
N VAL A 37 -4.52 2.73 8.76
CA VAL A 37 -4.09 4.11 8.98
C VAL A 37 -3.30 4.61 7.79
N GLU A 38 -3.48 5.89 7.46
CA GLU A 38 -2.74 6.51 6.36
C GLU A 38 -1.31 6.81 6.79
N MET A 39 -0.36 6.50 5.89
CA MET A 39 1.07 6.63 6.12
C MET A 39 1.68 7.63 5.13
N GLU A 40 2.77 8.24 5.54
CA GLU A 40 3.64 9.04 4.68
C GLU A 40 5.09 8.54 4.77
N VAL A 41 5.84 8.68 3.69
CA VAL A 41 7.25 8.30 3.67
C VAL A 41 8.05 9.40 4.36
N LEU A 42 8.62 9.07 5.51
CA LEU A 42 9.48 10.00 6.28
C LEU A 42 10.91 10.04 5.73
N GLY A 43 11.45 8.89 5.37
CA GLY A 43 12.81 8.80 4.87
C GLY A 43 13.29 7.38 4.65
N VAL A 44 14.53 7.29 4.20
CA VAL A 44 15.27 6.03 4.06
C VAL A 44 16.65 6.20 4.69
N VAL A 45 16.97 5.34 5.64
CA VAL A 45 18.25 5.31 6.33
C VAL A 45 19.09 4.15 5.78
N PRO A 46 20.26 4.38 5.19
CA PRO A 46 21.18 3.30 4.84
C PRO A 46 21.67 2.62 6.11
N LEU A 47 21.80 1.31 6.07
CA LEU A 47 22.41 0.56 7.15
C LEU A 47 23.91 0.32 6.86
N GLU A 48 24.69 0.11 7.89
CA GLU A 48 26.14 -0.18 7.77
C GLU A 48 26.41 -1.45 6.95
N SER A 49 25.49 -2.43 7.01
CA SER A 49 25.51 -3.55 6.07
C SER A 49 25.16 -3.02 4.68
N ASP A 50 26.10 -3.11 3.75
CA ASP A 50 25.93 -2.64 2.35
C ASP A 50 24.78 -3.29 1.58
N THR A 51 23.94 -4.11 2.20
CA THR A 51 22.88 -4.89 1.57
C THR A 51 21.48 -4.38 1.84
N ALA A 52 21.28 -3.58 2.90
CA ALA A 52 19.96 -3.17 3.35
C ALA A 52 19.85 -1.67 3.63
N SER A 53 18.63 -1.18 3.63
CA SER A 53 18.25 0.15 4.09
C SER A 53 16.98 0.04 4.94
N LEU A 54 16.77 1.02 5.81
CA LEU A 54 15.56 1.12 6.62
C LEU A 54 14.64 2.17 6.01
N LEU A 55 13.52 1.75 5.44
CA LEU A 55 12.44 2.62 5.02
C LEU A 55 11.61 2.98 6.25
N VAL A 56 11.42 4.26 6.51
CA VAL A 56 10.64 4.75 7.63
C VAL A 56 9.36 5.40 7.11
N LEU A 57 8.23 4.79 7.42
CA LEU A 57 6.91 5.36 7.22
C LEU A 57 6.43 5.98 8.52
N ARG A 58 5.70 7.09 8.45
CA ARG A 58 5.06 7.75 9.60
C ARG A 58 3.56 7.74 9.43
N GLN A 59 2.83 7.44 10.49
CA GLN A 59 1.39 7.58 10.50
C GLN A 59 1.02 9.07 10.41
N LYS A 60 0.18 9.45 9.45
CA LYS A 60 -0.28 10.83 9.32
C LYS A 60 -0.99 11.31 10.57
N GLY A 61 -0.60 12.48 11.03
CA GLY A 61 -1.18 13.08 12.26
C GLY A 61 -0.73 12.42 13.57
N SER A 62 0.28 11.55 13.55
CA SER A 62 0.80 10.86 14.73
C SER A 62 2.33 10.82 14.68
N PRO A 63 3.03 10.75 15.85
CA PRO A 63 4.47 10.54 15.90
C PRO A 63 4.89 9.08 15.69
N VAL A 64 3.94 8.14 15.56
CA VAL A 64 4.22 6.71 15.41
C VAL A 64 4.82 6.43 14.03
N VAL A 65 5.93 5.70 14.02
CA VAL A 65 6.63 5.30 12.80
C VAL A 65 6.62 3.79 12.61
N LEU A 66 6.65 3.36 11.36
CA LEU A 66 6.77 1.97 10.96
C LEU A 66 8.09 1.81 10.20
N PRO A 67 9.11 1.20 10.80
CA PRO A 67 10.36 0.87 10.12
C PRO A 67 10.20 -0.43 9.32
N ILE A 68 10.67 -0.43 8.07
CA ILE A 68 10.63 -1.59 7.17
C ILE A 68 12.01 -1.79 6.56
N PHE A 69 12.59 -2.97 6.74
CA PHE A 69 13.83 -3.33 6.07
C PHE A 69 13.58 -3.54 4.59
N VAL A 70 14.35 -2.88 3.75
CA VAL A 70 14.30 -2.96 2.28
C VAL A 70 15.69 -3.17 1.73
N GLY A 71 15.78 -3.70 0.51
CA GLY A 71 17.08 -3.82 -0.16
C GLY A 71 17.71 -2.45 -0.41
N ARG A 72 19.03 -2.42 -0.54
CA ARG A 72 19.79 -1.18 -0.77
C ARG A 72 19.35 -0.45 -2.05
N SER A 73 19.16 -1.18 -3.14
CA SER A 73 18.73 -0.63 -4.42
C SER A 73 17.35 -0.01 -4.36
N GLU A 74 16.41 -0.69 -3.68
CA GLU A 74 15.06 -0.23 -3.47
C GLU A 74 15.05 1.02 -2.58
N GLY A 75 15.83 1.00 -1.50
CA GLY A 75 16.00 2.15 -0.61
C GLY A 75 16.58 3.36 -1.34
N ALA A 76 17.58 3.15 -2.20
CA ALA A 76 18.17 4.22 -3.02
C ALA A 76 17.15 4.82 -4.00
N ALA A 77 16.33 3.98 -4.65
CA ALA A 77 15.28 4.43 -5.56
C ALA A 77 14.21 5.26 -4.85
N ILE A 78 13.80 4.87 -3.64
CA ILE A 78 12.84 5.63 -2.83
C ILE A 78 13.45 6.96 -2.39
N ARG A 79 14.70 6.96 -1.91
CA ARG A 79 15.40 8.18 -1.50
C ARG A 79 15.51 9.18 -2.64
N GLN A 80 15.90 8.73 -3.84
CA GLN A 80 16.00 9.58 -5.01
C GLN A 80 14.68 10.30 -5.33
N ARG A 81 13.53 9.66 -5.10
CA ARG A 81 12.22 10.27 -5.24
C ARG A 81 11.93 11.30 -4.15
N LEU A 82 12.33 11.02 -2.90
CA LEU A 82 12.19 11.96 -1.79
C LEU A 82 13.00 13.24 -2.05
N ASP A 83 14.22 13.08 -2.57
CA ASP A 83 15.14 14.18 -2.90
C ASP A 83 14.71 14.95 -4.16
N LYS A 84 13.61 14.52 -4.81
CA LYS A 84 13.13 15.08 -6.09
C LYS A 84 14.22 15.17 -7.16
N SER A 85 15.17 14.26 -7.12
CA SER A 85 16.27 14.15 -8.07
C SER A 85 15.88 13.21 -9.20
N PRO A 86 15.58 13.72 -10.41
CA PRO A 86 15.15 12.86 -11.50
C PRO A 86 16.27 11.90 -11.87
N PRO A 87 15.99 10.59 -12.00
CA PRO A 87 16.97 9.64 -12.47
C PRO A 87 17.32 9.88 -13.93
N ALA A 88 18.57 9.58 -14.34
CA ALA A 88 18.99 9.69 -15.72
C ALA A 88 18.18 8.80 -16.68
N ARG A 89 17.59 7.74 -16.16
CA ARG A 89 16.66 6.84 -16.85
C ARG A 89 15.50 6.46 -15.93
N PRO A 90 14.31 6.16 -16.46
CA PRO A 90 13.17 5.73 -15.66
C PRO A 90 13.54 4.51 -14.81
N LEU A 91 13.14 4.55 -13.53
CA LEU A 91 13.26 3.42 -12.62
C LEU A 91 12.13 2.39 -12.87
N ALA A 92 12.24 1.22 -12.27
CA ALA A 92 11.24 0.14 -12.44
C ALA A 92 9.81 0.60 -12.08
N ALA A 93 9.64 1.40 -11.02
CA ALA A 93 8.34 1.93 -10.65
C ALA A 93 7.77 2.92 -11.68
N ASP A 94 8.62 3.71 -12.36
CA ASP A 94 8.19 4.62 -13.45
C ASP A 94 7.74 3.83 -14.68
N LEU A 95 8.43 2.72 -14.97
CA LEU A 95 8.04 1.84 -16.04
C LEU A 95 6.70 1.16 -15.73
N LEU A 96 6.53 0.70 -14.48
CA LEU A 96 5.29 0.06 -14.04
C LEU A 96 4.11 1.05 -14.06
N GLU A 97 4.29 2.28 -13.58
CA GLU A 97 3.31 3.36 -13.69
C GLU A 97 2.85 3.55 -15.14
N LYS A 98 3.81 3.78 -16.05
CA LYS A 98 3.50 3.97 -17.47
C LYS A 98 2.81 2.77 -18.11
N THR A 99 3.17 1.56 -17.68
CA THR A 99 2.53 0.34 -18.15
C THR A 99 1.08 0.26 -17.69
N ILE A 100 0.82 0.57 -16.42
CA ILE A 100 -0.54 0.61 -15.85
C ILE A 100 -1.39 1.65 -16.59
N ASP A 101 -0.84 2.86 -16.81
CA ASP A 101 -1.53 3.94 -17.52
C ASP A 101 -1.83 3.55 -18.98
N ALA A 102 -0.85 2.96 -19.68
CA ALA A 102 -1.02 2.50 -21.06
C ALA A 102 -2.11 1.42 -21.21
N LEU A 103 -2.34 0.65 -20.16
CA LEU A 103 -3.42 -0.35 -20.08
C LEU A 103 -4.76 0.25 -19.60
N GLY A 104 -4.84 1.57 -19.43
CA GLY A 104 -6.05 2.26 -18.97
C GLY A 104 -6.36 2.02 -17.49
N GLY A 105 -5.35 1.64 -16.70
CA GLY A 105 -5.46 1.45 -15.27
C GLY A 105 -4.90 2.64 -14.49
N LYS A 106 -5.12 2.65 -13.18
CA LYS A 106 -4.46 3.56 -12.24
C LYS A 106 -4.26 2.89 -10.89
N VAL A 107 -3.21 3.25 -10.19
CA VAL A 107 -3.02 2.87 -8.79
C VAL A 107 -3.92 3.74 -7.92
N VAL A 108 -4.77 3.12 -7.12
CA VAL A 108 -5.71 3.87 -6.27
C VAL A 108 -5.35 3.79 -4.79
N ARG A 109 -4.59 2.76 -4.40
CA ARG A 109 -4.20 2.54 -3.01
C ARG A 109 -3.06 1.54 -2.90
N VAL A 110 -2.20 1.76 -1.93
CA VAL A 110 -1.22 0.80 -1.44
C VAL A 110 -1.48 0.54 0.03
N GLU A 111 -1.41 -0.72 0.47
CA GLU A 111 -1.63 -1.10 1.86
C GLU A 111 -0.55 -2.07 2.33
N ILE A 112 0.17 -1.70 3.38
CA ILE A 112 1.14 -2.56 4.06
C ILE A 112 0.37 -3.43 5.04
N GLN A 113 0.59 -4.74 4.94
CA GLN A 113 -0.09 -5.77 5.72
C GLN A 113 0.92 -6.58 6.52
N GLY A 114 0.49 -7.11 7.65
CA GLY A 114 1.29 -8.01 8.46
C GLY A 114 1.53 -9.33 7.72
N ALA A 115 2.66 -9.91 8.03
CA ALA A 115 2.98 -11.29 7.71
C ALA A 115 3.69 -11.91 8.90
N HIS A 116 3.70 -13.23 8.97
CA HIS A 116 4.38 -13.91 10.05
C HIS A 116 5.90 -13.61 10.07
N ALA A 117 6.47 -13.51 11.27
CA ALA A 117 7.91 -13.34 11.52
C ALA A 117 8.52 -12.04 10.94
N ALA A 118 7.86 -10.89 11.14
CA ALA A 118 8.35 -9.56 10.73
C ALA A 118 8.59 -9.40 9.21
N ILE A 119 8.04 -10.28 8.39
CA ILE A 119 8.05 -10.13 6.94
C ILE A 119 6.76 -9.43 6.54
N PHE A 120 6.84 -8.17 6.15
CA PHE A 120 5.70 -7.40 5.68
C PHE A 120 5.38 -7.73 4.22
N ARG A 121 4.10 -7.74 3.92
CA ARG A 121 3.55 -7.81 2.56
C ARG A 121 2.89 -6.49 2.23
N ALA A 122 2.69 -6.24 0.97
CA ALA A 122 1.91 -5.10 0.53
C ALA A 122 0.88 -5.52 -0.50
N ARG A 123 -0.22 -4.78 -0.53
CA ARG A 123 -1.27 -4.93 -1.53
C ARG A 123 -1.42 -3.64 -2.29
N VAL A 124 -1.29 -3.73 -3.60
CA VAL A 124 -1.56 -2.64 -4.53
C VAL A 124 -2.95 -2.81 -5.10
N THR A 125 -3.81 -1.82 -4.93
CA THR A 125 -5.14 -1.79 -5.53
C THR A 125 -5.10 -0.96 -6.81
N LEU A 126 -5.45 -1.59 -7.92
CA LEU A 126 -5.57 -0.97 -9.23
C LEU A 126 -7.04 -0.78 -9.57
N GLN A 127 -7.36 0.30 -10.28
CA GLN A 127 -8.66 0.54 -10.91
C GLN A 127 -8.48 0.57 -12.42
N GLN A 128 -9.26 -0.23 -13.14
CA GLN A 128 -9.34 -0.23 -14.60
C GLN A 128 -10.83 -0.24 -14.99
N ALA A 129 -11.31 0.85 -15.51
CA ALA A 129 -12.74 1.08 -15.72
C ALA A 129 -13.54 0.74 -14.43
N GLU A 130 -14.52 -0.15 -14.50
CA GLU A 130 -15.34 -0.58 -13.35
C GLU A 130 -14.67 -1.71 -12.52
N ARG A 131 -13.52 -2.20 -12.93
CA ARG A 131 -12.85 -3.34 -12.27
C ARG A 131 -11.80 -2.86 -11.28
N ARG A 132 -11.84 -3.44 -10.08
CA ARG A 132 -10.75 -3.35 -9.10
C ARG A 132 -9.95 -4.62 -9.11
N LEU A 133 -8.63 -4.47 -9.13
CA LEU A 133 -7.67 -5.56 -9.10
C LEU A 133 -6.76 -5.36 -7.89
N GLU A 134 -6.47 -6.42 -7.19
CA GLU A 134 -5.52 -6.42 -6.08
C GLU A 134 -4.30 -7.24 -6.47
N VAL A 135 -3.14 -6.66 -6.27
CA VAL A 135 -1.84 -7.26 -6.62
C VAL A 135 -1.00 -7.35 -5.35
N ASP A 136 -0.51 -8.55 -5.06
CA ASP A 136 0.47 -8.76 -3.98
C ASP A 136 1.84 -8.22 -4.41
N ALA A 137 2.52 -7.54 -3.49
CA ALA A 137 3.79 -6.89 -3.78
C ALA A 137 4.68 -6.82 -2.51
N ARG A 138 5.96 -6.58 -2.72
CA ARG A 138 6.85 -6.22 -1.60
C ARG A 138 6.55 -4.77 -1.15
N PRO A 139 6.71 -4.46 0.14
CA PRO A 139 6.54 -3.09 0.64
C PRO A 139 7.35 -2.04 -0.12
N SER A 140 8.62 -2.33 -0.41
CA SER A 140 9.52 -1.42 -1.16
C SER A 140 8.99 -1.07 -2.55
N ASP A 141 8.54 -2.07 -3.31
CA ASP A 141 8.04 -1.88 -4.67
C ASP A 141 6.73 -1.09 -4.68
N SER A 142 5.83 -1.43 -3.76
CA SER A 142 4.54 -0.78 -3.64
C SER A 142 4.66 0.67 -3.16
N VAL A 143 5.57 0.97 -2.22
CA VAL A 143 5.86 2.35 -1.78
C VAL A 143 6.48 3.15 -2.92
N ALA A 144 7.46 2.59 -3.64
CA ALA A 144 8.06 3.26 -4.80
C ALA A 144 7.03 3.58 -5.89
N LEU A 145 6.10 2.63 -6.16
CA LEU A 145 4.99 2.83 -7.09
C LEU A 145 3.99 3.87 -6.58
N ALA A 146 3.63 3.83 -5.29
CA ALA A 146 2.75 4.81 -4.68
C ALA A 146 3.32 6.24 -4.78
N MET A 147 4.62 6.40 -4.58
CA MET A 147 5.30 7.70 -4.73
C MET A 147 5.32 8.18 -6.17
N SER A 148 5.46 7.27 -7.16
CA SER A 148 5.40 7.58 -8.59
C SER A 148 4.01 8.06 -9.00
N THR A 149 2.98 7.30 -8.61
CA THR A 149 1.59 7.53 -9.00
C THR A 149 0.83 8.50 -8.08
N HIS A 150 1.46 9.00 -7.02
CA HIS A 150 0.83 9.80 -5.96
C HIS A 150 -0.35 9.10 -5.28
N ALA A 151 -0.35 7.77 -5.25
CA ALA A 151 -1.36 6.98 -4.59
C ALA A 151 -1.16 7.02 -3.06
N PRO A 152 -2.24 7.04 -2.26
CA PRO A 152 -2.13 7.00 -0.81
C PRO A 152 -1.59 5.66 -0.32
N ILE A 153 -0.76 5.72 0.72
CA ILE A 153 -0.16 4.56 1.40
C ILE A 153 -0.88 4.37 2.72
N PHE A 154 -1.21 3.13 3.04
CA PHE A 154 -1.83 2.74 4.30
C PHE A 154 -1.03 1.60 4.95
N ALA A 155 -1.20 1.44 6.26
CA ALA A 155 -0.79 0.27 7.00
C ALA A 155 -1.98 -0.25 7.82
N THR A 156 -2.13 -1.56 7.93
CA THR A 156 -3.17 -2.13 8.79
C THR A 156 -2.88 -1.83 10.26
N ARG A 157 -3.91 -1.73 11.09
CA ARG A 157 -3.74 -1.54 12.54
C ARG A 157 -2.97 -2.69 13.18
N GLU A 158 -3.12 -3.90 12.64
CA GLU A 158 -2.35 -5.06 13.08
C GLU A 158 -0.85 -4.82 12.91
N VAL A 159 -0.41 -4.38 11.73
CA VAL A 159 1.00 -4.02 11.46
C VAL A 159 1.48 -2.92 12.39
N MET A 160 0.65 -1.89 12.61
CA MET A 160 1.02 -0.78 13.50
C MET A 160 1.09 -1.21 14.96
N ALA A 161 0.26 -2.16 15.39
CA ALA A 161 0.32 -2.71 16.75
C ALA A 161 1.53 -3.62 16.96
N GLU A 162 1.94 -4.36 15.92
CA GLU A 162 3.05 -5.31 15.98
C GLU A 162 4.42 -4.62 15.83
N ALA A 163 4.53 -3.67 14.91
CA ALA A 163 5.81 -3.09 14.48
C ALA A 163 5.87 -1.56 14.51
N GLY A 164 4.79 -0.89 14.87
CA GLY A 164 4.79 0.56 15.04
C GLY A 164 5.61 0.96 16.26
N LEU A 165 6.49 1.95 16.10
CA LEU A 165 7.35 2.46 17.16
C LEU A 165 6.90 3.88 17.55
N THR A 166 6.67 4.08 18.85
CA THR A 166 6.46 5.40 19.43
C THR A 166 7.80 6.10 19.69
N ARG A 167 7.73 7.38 20.03
CA ARG A 167 8.93 8.11 20.46
C ARG A 167 9.60 7.48 21.69
N ASP A 168 8.79 7.04 22.65
CA ASP A 168 9.28 6.40 23.86
C ASP A 168 9.98 5.06 23.57
N ASP A 169 9.51 4.31 22.57
CA ASP A 169 10.14 3.08 22.11
C ASP A 169 11.51 3.37 21.52
N LEU A 170 11.62 4.40 20.66
CA LEU A 170 12.88 4.82 20.05
C LEU A 170 13.88 5.31 21.12
N GLU A 171 13.43 6.07 22.12
CA GLU A 171 14.26 6.54 23.22
C GLU A 171 14.73 5.37 24.11
N ARG A 172 13.88 4.37 24.32
CA ARG A 172 14.28 3.15 25.05
C ARG A 172 15.34 2.36 24.29
N MET A 173 15.16 2.18 22.99
CA MET A 173 16.16 1.49 22.14
C MET A 173 17.51 2.20 22.15
N HIS A 174 17.53 3.52 22.15
CA HIS A 174 18.75 4.30 22.19
C HIS A 174 19.50 4.20 23.55
N ARG A 175 18.78 3.88 24.63
CA ARG A 175 19.38 3.70 25.98
C ARG A 175 19.90 2.29 26.24
N LEU A 176 19.61 1.32 25.39
CA LEU A 176 20.17 -0.03 25.53
C LEU A 176 21.65 0.02 25.15
N PRO A 177 22.55 -0.52 25.97
CA PRO A 177 23.99 -0.60 25.63
C PRO A 177 24.13 -1.44 24.36
N THR A 178 24.85 -0.90 23.40
CA THR A 178 25.24 -1.66 22.21
C THR A 178 26.18 -2.78 22.68
N HIS A 179 25.82 -4.03 22.45
CA HIS A 179 26.61 -5.21 22.77
C HIS A 179 27.94 -5.24 21.95
N GLY A 180 28.78 -4.25 22.09
CA GLY A 180 30.03 -4.12 21.34
C GLY A 180 31.20 -3.56 22.15
N GLU A 181 30.99 -3.13 23.40
CA GLU A 181 32.06 -2.46 24.18
C GLU A 181 32.63 -3.25 25.37
N GLU A 182 32.17 -4.48 25.63
CA GLU A 182 32.67 -5.25 26.79
C GLU A 182 33.83 -6.25 26.50
N GLU A 183 34.36 -6.35 25.29
CA GLU A 183 35.41 -7.32 24.98
C GLU A 183 36.83 -6.69 24.79
N SER A 184 37.08 -5.53 25.36
CA SER A 184 38.42 -4.90 25.30
C SER A 184 39.03 -4.53 26.64
N ALA A 185 38.65 -5.19 27.74
CA ALA A 185 39.30 -4.97 29.03
C ALA A 185 39.68 -6.28 29.70
N ALA A 186 40.59 -7.05 29.09
CA ALA A 186 41.37 -8.05 29.81
C ALA A 186 42.80 -7.51 30.06
N PRO A 187 43.17 -7.16 31.27
CA PRO A 187 44.57 -6.80 31.56
C PRO A 187 45.45 -8.02 31.47
N GLY A 188 46.38 -7.98 30.54
CA GLY A 188 47.45 -8.98 30.42
C GLY A 188 48.28 -9.07 31.70
N ALA A 189 48.14 -10.17 32.40
CA ALA A 189 49.07 -10.53 33.45
C ALA A 189 50.38 -11.02 32.81
N VAL A 190 51.38 -10.16 32.80
CA VAL A 190 52.77 -10.54 32.56
C VAL A 190 53.25 -11.23 33.78
N THR A 191 53.55 -12.53 33.74
CA THR A 191 54.33 -13.25 34.74
C THR A 191 55.70 -13.55 34.15
N THR A 192 56.67 -12.81 34.66
CA THR A 192 58.08 -13.05 34.44
C THR A 192 58.55 -14.18 35.37
N PHE A 193 59.16 -15.23 34.84
CA PHE A 193 60.24 -16.03 35.45
C PHE A 193 61.16 -16.46 34.33
#